data_ae32a9fe98faf07608a647e278fa43e1
#
_entry.id   ae32a9fe98faf07608a647e278fa43e1
#
_cell.length_a   1.000
_cell.length_b   1.000
_cell.length_c   1.000
_cell.angle_alpha   90.00
_cell.angle_beta   90.00
_cell.angle_gamma   90.00
#
_symmetry.space_group_name_H-M   'P 1'
#
loop_
_entity.id
_entity.type
_entity.pdbx_description
1 polymer ?
#
loop_
_entity_poly.entity_id
_entity_poly.type
_entity_poly.pdbx_seq_one_letter_code
_entity_poly.pdbx_strand_id
1 'polypeptide(L)'
;EKSPFAIISGTSAGAINASMISSEINNFHQSIFKLENVWTGFRTNQIYKTGKLFMLKQSFHWLLTLISGGFLIKNPRSLLDNQPLRDLLKEKIDFETINHNIHSGALDALIITAASYEKKESVSFFTTSTQVENWKKVGRSGKKSEINVEHLMASVALPLIFPAITIEEQFY
;
A
#
# COMPACT_ATOMS: atom_id res chain seq x y z
N GLU A 1 -19.32 3.00 18.83
CA GLU A 1 -18.31 3.34 19.86
C GLU A 1 -17.10 3.96 19.18
N LYS A 2 -16.58 5.07 19.71
CA LYS A 2 -15.46 5.81 19.15
C LYS A 2 -14.17 5.00 19.31
N SER A 3 -13.27 5.08 18.32
CA SER A 3 -11.97 4.43 18.40
C SER A 3 -11.16 4.93 19.61
N PRO A 4 -10.43 4.05 20.30
CA PRO A 4 -9.51 4.45 21.36
C PRO A 4 -8.18 5.01 20.83
N PHE A 5 -7.96 4.97 19.52
CA PHE A 5 -6.69 5.37 18.90
C PHE A 5 -6.79 6.77 18.32
N ALA A 6 -5.90 7.65 18.74
CA ALA A 6 -5.73 8.99 18.18
C ALA A 6 -4.85 8.98 16.92
N ILE A 7 -3.85 8.11 16.88
CA ILE A 7 -2.92 7.94 15.75
C ILE A 7 -2.88 6.48 15.35
N ILE A 8 -2.99 6.21 14.05
CA ILE A 8 -2.91 4.86 13.51
C ILE A 8 -1.77 4.81 12.50
N SER A 9 -0.92 3.79 12.59
CA SER A 9 0.16 3.59 11.64
C SER A 9 0.22 2.14 11.17
N GLY A 10 0.67 1.94 9.92
CA GLY A 10 0.78 0.60 9.36
C GLY A 10 1.83 0.48 8.26
N THR A 11 2.30 -0.75 8.08
CA THR A 11 3.21 -1.14 7.01
C THR A 11 2.70 -2.44 6.40
N SER A 12 2.73 -2.58 5.07
CA SER A 12 2.27 -3.78 4.34
C SER A 12 0.82 -4.14 4.71
N ALA A 13 0.52 -5.36 5.15
CA ALA A 13 -0.80 -5.75 5.64
C ALA A 13 -1.33 -4.82 6.75
N GLY A 14 -0.44 -4.33 7.61
CA GLY A 14 -0.76 -3.34 8.63
C GLY A 14 -1.19 -1.98 8.04
N ALA A 15 -0.71 -1.60 6.84
CA ALA A 15 -1.17 -0.40 6.15
C ALA A 15 -2.63 -0.53 5.70
N ILE A 16 -3.02 -1.71 5.22
CA ILE A 16 -4.41 -2.02 4.86
C ILE A 16 -5.30 -1.93 6.10
N ASN A 17 -4.89 -2.58 7.20
CA ASN A 17 -5.63 -2.55 8.47
C ASN A 17 -5.80 -1.11 8.99
N ALA A 18 -4.70 -0.36 9.01
CA ALA A 18 -4.68 1.03 9.46
C ALA A 18 -5.66 1.90 8.67
N SER A 19 -5.66 1.78 7.34
CA SER A 19 -6.54 2.55 6.46
C SER A 19 -8.00 2.16 6.60
N MET A 20 -8.31 0.87 6.73
CA MET A 20 -9.68 0.40 6.95
C MET A 20 -10.24 0.88 8.29
N ILE A 21 -9.45 0.82 9.37
CA ILE A 21 -9.87 1.34 10.67
C ILE A 21 -10.06 2.86 10.61
N SER A 22 -9.16 3.58 9.93
CA SER A 22 -9.23 5.03 9.80
C SER A 22 -10.43 5.52 9.01
N SER A 23 -10.91 4.77 8.02
CA SER A 23 -12.11 5.11 7.26
C SER A 23 -13.39 4.98 8.10
N GLU A 24 -13.41 4.09 9.08
CA GLU A 24 -14.57 3.81 9.96
C GLU A 24 -14.31 4.21 11.42
N ILE A 25 -13.45 5.19 11.66
CA ILE A 25 -12.95 5.55 13.00
C ILE A 25 -14.07 5.89 13.99
N ASN A 26 -15.18 6.45 13.51
CA ASN A 26 -16.33 6.83 14.30
C ASN A 26 -17.19 5.63 14.75
N ASN A 27 -17.01 4.46 14.12
CA ASN A 27 -17.67 3.20 14.48
C ASN A 27 -16.65 2.06 14.52
N PHE A 28 -15.87 2.05 15.58
CA PHE A 28 -14.74 1.13 15.75
C PHE A 28 -15.14 -0.35 15.67
N HIS A 29 -16.26 -0.74 16.29
CA HIS A 29 -16.76 -2.11 16.17
C HIS A 29 -17.04 -2.52 14.72
N GLN A 30 -17.65 -1.64 13.96
CA GLN A 30 -17.92 -1.90 12.55
C GLN A 30 -16.65 -1.98 11.73
N SER A 31 -15.63 -1.17 12.05
CA SER A 31 -14.33 -1.22 11.38
C SER A 31 -13.66 -2.58 11.56
N ILE A 32 -13.67 -3.13 12.77
CA ILE A 32 -13.11 -4.46 13.07
C ILE A 32 -13.87 -5.56 12.36
N PHE A 33 -15.21 -5.51 12.35
CA PHE A 33 -16.03 -6.48 11.63
C PHE A 33 -15.79 -6.44 10.10
N LYS A 34 -15.70 -5.25 9.51
CA LYS A 34 -15.34 -5.09 8.10
C LYS A 34 -13.95 -5.65 7.80
N LEU A 35 -12.99 -5.37 8.69
CA LEU A 35 -11.62 -5.87 8.56
C LEU A 35 -11.58 -7.39 8.61
N GLU A 36 -12.26 -8.02 9.55
CA GLU A 36 -12.40 -9.48 9.64
C GLU A 36 -12.99 -10.07 8.37
N ASN A 37 -14.07 -9.48 7.84
CA ASN A 37 -14.71 -9.93 6.60
C ASN A 37 -13.77 -9.81 5.39
N VAL A 38 -12.96 -8.78 5.31
CA VAL A 38 -11.96 -8.65 4.24
C VAL A 38 -10.94 -9.77 4.35
N TRP A 39 -10.34 -9.99 5.53
CA TRP A 39 -9.31 -11.01 5.70
C TRP A 39 -9.83 -12.44 5.55
N THR A 40 -11.02 -12.75 6.04
CA THR A 40 -11.65 -14.06 5.86
C THR A 40 -12.11 -14.32 4.43
N GLY A 41 -12.47 -13.25 3.72
CA GLY A 41 -12.87 -13.29 2.31
C GLY A 41 -11.71 -13.26 1.32
N PHE A 42 -10.47 -13.00 1.76
CA PHE A 42 -9.31 -12.88 0.87
C PHE A 42 -9.04 -14.17 0.10
N ARG A 43 -9.01 -14.05 -1.23
CA ARG A 43 -8.64 -15.15 -2.13
C ARG A 43 -7.42 -14.75 -2.95
N THR A 44 -6.58 -15.70 -3.29
CA THR A 44 -5.34 -15.48 -4.05
C THR A 44 -5.55 -14.70 -5.35
N ASN A 45 -6.65 -14.96 -6.06
CA ASN A 45 -6.99 -14.25 -7.32
C ASN A 45 -7.37 -12.77 -7.12
N GLN A 46 -7.68 -12.36 -5.89
CA GLN A 46 -7.95 -10.95 -5.54
C GLN A 46 -6.68 -10.17 -5.21
N ILE A 47 -5.56 -10.86 -4.98
CA ILE A 47 -4.27 -10.25 -4.65
C ILE A 47 -3.43 -10.09 -5.91
N TYR A 48 -3.39 -11.12 -6.76
CA TYR A 48 -2.63 -11.11 -8.02
C TYR A 48 -3.25 -12.05 -9.06
N LYS A 49 -2.91 -11.82 -10.32
CA LYS A 49 -3.40 -12.67 -11.41
C LYS A 49 -2.79 -14.07 -11.32
N THR A 50 -3.63 -15.09 -11.13
CA THR A 50 -3.24 -16.51 -10.97
C THR A 50 -3.44 -17.36 -12.22
N GLY A 51 -3.79 -16.78 -13.35
CA GLY A 51 -4.03 -17.53 -14.60
C GLY A 51 -2.83 -18.36 -15.01
N LYS A 52 -2.99 -19.69 -15.15
CA LYS A 52 -1.90 -20.62 -15.55
C LYS A 52 -1.17 -20.12 -16.80
N LEU A 53 -1.91 -19.61 -17.78
CA LEU A 53 -1.33 -19.07 -19.02
C LEU A 53 -0.52 -17.80 -18.79
N PHE A 54 -0.97 -16.92 -17.88
CA PHE A 54 -0.25 -15.70 -17.49
C PHE A 54 1.06 -16.07 -16.79
N MET A 55 1.01 -16.97 -15.80
CA MET A 55 2.20 -17.42 -15.08
C MET A 55 3.20 -18.12 -16.01
N LEU A 56 2.73 -18.95 -16.96
CA LEU A 56 3.59 -19.61 -17.94
C LEU A 56 4.27 -18.58 -18.85
N LYS A 57 3.52 -17.60 -19.37
CA LYS A 57 4.04 -16.52 -20.19
C LYS A 57 5.09 -15.69 -19.43
N GLN A 58 4.82 -15.36 -18.19
CA GLN A 58 5.73 -14.60 -17.34
C GLN A 58 7.00 -15.38 -17.02
N SER A 59 6.89 -16.67 -16.68
CA SER A 59 8.04 -17.55 -16.44
C SER A 59 8.90 -17.72 -17.70
N PHE A 60 8.28 -17.87 -18.87
CA PHE A 60 8.99 -17.95 -20.15
C PHE A 60 9.71 -16.64 -20.50
N HIS A 61 9.07 -15.51 -20.23
CA HIS A 61 9.68 -14.18 -20.40
C HIS A 61 10.92 -14.01 -19.50
N TRP A 62 10.83 -14.42 -18.24
CA TRP A 62 11.96 -14.41 -17.30
C TRP A 62 13.10 -15.33 -17.77
N LEU A 63 12.76 -16.53 -18.24
CA LEU A 63 13.76 -17.49 -18.75
C LEU A 63 14.49 -16.91 -19.96
N LEU A 64 13.77 -16.34 -20.92
CA LEU A 64 14.38 -15.68 -22.09
C LEU A 64 15.25 -14.49 -21.70
N THR A 65 14.84 -13.69 -20.72
CA THR A 65 15.62 -12.57 -20.21
C THR A 65 16.93 -13.04 -19.58
N LEU A 66 16.89 -14.11 -18.78
CA LEU A 66 18.08 -14.72 -18.17
C LEU A 66 19.04 -15.30 -19.24
N ILE A 67 18.52 -16.02 -20.23
CA ILE A 67 19.35 -16.62 -21.31
C ILE A 67 19.97 -15.55 -22.19
N SER A 68 19.23 -14.46 -22.49
CA SER A 68 19.71 -13.36 -23.33
C SER A 68 20.57 -12.33 -22.60
N GLY A 69 20.81 -12.51 -21.30
CA GLY A 69 21.52 -11.53 -20.48
C GLY A 69 20.84 -10.15 -20.43
N GLY A 70 19.52 -10.09 -20.69
CA GLY A 70 18.76 -8.84 -20.72
C GLY A 70 18.88 -8.01 -22.00
N PHE A 71 19.65 -8.50 -23.02
CA PHE A 71 19.91 -7.75 -24.26
C PHE A 71 18.72 -7.70 -25.21
N LEU A 72 17.93 -8.76 -25.27
CA LEU A 72 16.85 -8.92 -26.28
C LEU A 72 15.47 -8.50 -25.75
N ILE A 73 15.27 -8.52 -24.45
CA ILE A 73 13.97 -8.29 -23.84
C ILE A 73 14.14 -7.37 -22.61
N LYS A 74 13.32 -6.32 -22.52
CA LYS A 74 13.28 -5.47 -21.32
C LYS A 74 13.02 -6.33 -20.08
N ASN A 75 13.87 -6.19 -19.06
CA ASN A 75 13.74 -6.91 -17.80
C ASN A 75 12.31 -6.76 -17.25
N PRO A 76 11.62 -7.87 -16.99
CA PRO A 76 10.31 -7.81 -16.34
C PRO A 76 10.47 -7.17 -14.95
N ARG A 77 9.69 -6.12 -14.70
CA ARG A 77 9.81 -5.32 -13.46
C ARG A 77 9.29 -6.06 -12.23
N SER A 78 8.49 -7.13 -12.42
CA SER A 78 7.90 -7.91 -11.33
C SER A 78 7.46 -9.29 -11.82
N LEU A 79 7.33 -10.24 -10.89
CA LEU A 79 6.82 -11.59 -11.18
C LEU A 79 5.30 -11.65 -11.26
N LEU A 80 4.60 -10.84 -10.46
CA LEU A 80 3.16 -10.87 -10.32
C LEU A 80 2.54 -9.50 -10.64
N ASP A 81 1.32 -9.54 -11.21
CA ASP A 81 0.48 -8.37 -11.40
C ASP A 81 -0.48 -8.25 -10.21
N ASN A 82 -0.37 -7.16 -9.45
CA ASN A 82 -1.17 -6.89 -8.26
C ASN A 82 -2.32 -5.90 -8.51
N GLN A 83 -2.74 -5.72 -9.76
CA GLN A 83 -3.90 -4.88 -10.09
C GLN A 83 -5.18 -5.34 -9.37
N PRO A 84 -5.48 -6.66 -9.22
CA PRO A 84 -6.64 -7.08 -8.45
C PRO A 84 -6.64 -6.57 -7.00
N LEU A 85 -5.47 -6.55 -6.33
CA LEU A 85 -5.36 -5.99 -4.99
C LEU A 85 -5.66 -4.49 -4.97
N ARG A 86 -5.13 -3.74 -5.95
CA ARG A 86 -5.40 -2.31 -6.10
C ARG A 86 -6.90 -2.03 -6.22
N ASP A 87 -7.59 -2.79 -7.06
CA ASP A 87 -9.03 -2.63 -7.31
C ASP A 87 -9.83 -2.96 -6.05
N LEU A 88 -9.45 -4.03 -5.35
CA LEU A 88 -10.05 -4.40 -4.07
C LEU A 88 -9.86 -3.32 -3.00
N LEU A 89 -8.66 -2.75 -2.86
CA LEU A 89 -8.39 -1.70 -1.87
C LEU A 89 -9.19 -0.42 -2.18
N LYS A 90 -9.34 -0.06 -3.47
CA LYS A 90 -10.19 1.06 -3.89
C LYS A 90 -11.66 0.83 -3.57
N GLU A 91 -12.15 -0.41 -3.69
CA GLU A 91 -13.53 -0.76 -3.37
C GLU A 91 -13.81 -0.75 -1.86
N LYS A 92 -12.84 -1.22 -1.06
CA LYS A 92 -13.05 -1.48 0.37
C LYS A 92 -12.66 -0.31 1.29
N ILE A 93 -11.82 0.62 0.82
CA ILE A 93 -11.30 1.72 1.64
C ILE A 93 -11.77 3.05 1.05
N ASP A 94 -12.51 3.79 1.84
CA ASP A 94 -12.92 5.15 1.52
C ASP A 94 -11.85 6.15 1.99
N PHE A 95 -10.99 6.56 1.05
CA PHE A 95 -9.90 7.49 1.32
C PHE A 95 -10.39 8.93 1.57
N GLU A 96 -11.54 9.32 1.00
CA GLU A 96 -12.14 10.64 1.25
C GLU A 96 -12.64 10.73 2.69
N THR A 97 -13.30 9.66 3.17
CA THR A 97 -13.73 9.58 4.58
C THR A 97 -12.53 9.58 5.53
N ILE A 98 -11.39 8.97 5.21
CA ILE A 98 -10.16 9.07 6.02
C ILE A 98 -9.74 10.53 6.17
N ASN A 99 -9.63 11.27 5.07
CA ASN A 99 -9.23 12.67 5.09
C ASN A 99 -10.24 13.52 5.87
N HIS A 100 -11.55 13.28 5.69
CA HIS A 100 -12.58 13.94 6.48
C HIS A 100 -12.44 13.67 7.98
N ASN A 101 -12.20 12.41 8.39
CA ASN A 101 -12.03 12.02 9.78
C ASN A 101 -10.81 12.70 10.44
N ILE A 102 -9.74 12.90 9.69
CA ILE A 102 -8.55 13.62 10.15
C ILE A 102 -8.86 15.12 10.29
N HIS A 103 -9.48 15.74 9.30
CA HIS A 103 -9.81 17.17 9.32
C HIS A 103 -10.83 17.51 10.42
N SER A 104 -11.77 16.61 10.72
CA SER A 104 -12.76 16.77 11.80
C SER A 104 -12.20 16.49 13.20
N GLY A 105 -10.96 16.00 13.32
CA GLY A 105 -10.34 15.64 14.60
C GLY A 105 -10.86 14.32 15.20
N ALA A 106 -11.54 13.50 14.41
CA ALA A 106 -11.91 12.14 14.83
C ALA A 106 -10.68 11.20 14.88
N LEU A 107 -9.66 11.50 14.09
CA LEU A 107 -8.35 10.87 14.06
C LEU A 107 -7.29 11.95 13.92
N ASP A 108 -6.22 11.92 14.71
CA ASP A 108 -5.15 12.92 14.63
C ASP A 108 -4.22 12.67 13.44
N ALA A 109 -3.90 11.40 13.15
CA ALA A 109 -3.06 11.05 12.01
C ALA A 109 -3.23 9.60 11.55
N LEU A 110 -3.07 9.40 10.23
CA LEU A 110 -2.81 8.11 9.60
C LEU A 110 -1.41 8.13 8.99
N ILE A 111 -0.63 7.06 9.23
CA ILE A 111 0.75 6.92 8.75
C ILE A 111 0.90 5.60 8.00
N ILE A 112 1.34 5.66 6.76
CA ILE A 112 1.63 4.48 5.92
C ILE A 112 3.12 4.47 5.59
N THR A 113 3.80 3.38 5.91
CA THR A 113 5.24 3.27 5.70
C THR A 113 5.55 2.35 4.53
N ALA A 114 6.40 2.82 3.62
CA ALA A 114 6.91 2.08 2.46
C ALA A 114 8.46 2.15 2.41
N ALA A 115 9.06 1.24 1.66
CA ALA A 115 10.50 1.26 1.40
C ALA A 115 10.79 1.99 0.09
N SER A 116 11.64 3.01 0.11
CA SER A 116 12.14 3.65 -1.11
C SER A 116 13.33 2.88 -1.66
N TYR A 117 13.19 2.34 -2.88
CA TYR A 117 14.26 1.60 -3.53
C TYR A 117 15.43 2.49 -3.95
N GLU A 118 15.13 3.71 -4.41
CA GLU A 118 16.15 4.65 -4.86
C GLU A 118 16.96 5.20 -3.69
N LYS A 119 16.28 5.61 -2.63
CA LYS A 119 16.93 6.25 -1.46
C LYS A 119 17.43 5.25 -0.43
N LYS A 120 17.07 3.97 -0.54
CA LYS A 120 17.39 2.92 0.44
C LYS A 120 16.99 3.34 1.86
N GLU A 121 15.83 3.96 1.99
CA GLU A 121 15.28 4.43 3.26
C GLU A 121 13.83 4.01 3.44
N SER A 122 13.38 3.99 4.69
CA SER A 122 11.97 3.85 5.03
C SER A 122 11.29 5.21 4.95
N VAL A 123 10.20 5.32 4.19
CA VAL A 123 9.43 6.55 4.03
C VAL A 123 8.06 6.37 4.66
N SER A 124 7.76 7.21 5.65
CA SER A 124 6.45 7.28 6.29
C SER A 124 5.64 8.41 5.66
N PHE A 125 4.67 8.06 4.82
CA PHE A 125 3.67 9.00 4.34
C PHE A 125 2.64 9.22 5.43
N PHE A 126 2.28 10.47 5.71
CA PHE A 126 1.33 10.78 6.76
C PHE A 126 0.36 11.89 6.39
N THR A 127 -0.91 11.68 6.74
CA THR A 127 -1.94 12.71 6.78
C THR A 127 -2.22 13.05 8.23
N THR A 128 -2.26 14.34 8.55
CA THR A 128 -2.56 14.82 9.91
C THR A 128 -3.20 16.20 9.86
N SER A 129 -4.07 16.49 10.84
CA SER A 129 -4.66 17.81 11.07
C SER A 129 -3.68 18.79 11.75
N THR A 130 -2.60 18.27 12.33
CA THR A 130 -1.61 19.08 13.04
C THR A 130 -0.55 19.63 12.09
N GLN A 131 0.14 20.73 12.52
CA GLN A 131 1.24 21.32 11.75
C GLN A 131 2.52 20.52 11.96
N VAL A 132 2.60 19.37 11.29
CA VAL A 132 3.82 18.56 11.21
C VAL A 132 4.41 18.71 9.83
N GLU A 133 5.67 19.13 9.77
CA GLU A 133 6.43 19.28 8.53
C GLU A 133 7.09 17.97 8.11
N ASN A 134 7.49 17.90 6.84
CA ASN A 134 8.33 16.83 6.34
C ASN A 134 9.63 16.75 7.15
N TRP A 135 10.06 15.54 7.44
CA TRP A 135 11.28 15.33 8.23
C TRP A 135 12.18 14.28 7.59
N LYS A 136 13.48 14.36 7.89
CA LYS A 136 14.48 13.39 7.43
C LYS A 136 15.44 13.03 8.56
N LYS A 137 15.70 11.71 8.68
CA LYS A 137 16.71 11.13 9.57
C LYS A 137 17.52 10.08 8.80
N VAL A 138 18.58 9.55 9.38
CA VAL A 138 19.38 8.49 8.76
C VAL A 138 18.51 7.26 8.52
N GLY A 139 18.40 6.84 7.27
CA GLY A 139 17.66 5.64 6.84
C GLY A 139 16.14 5.76 6.91
N ARG A 140 15.58 6.92 7.23
CA ARG A 140 14.13 7.13 7.30
C ARG A 140 13.72 8.57 7.10
N SER A 141 12.55 8.77 6.49
CA SER A 141 11.95 10.09 6.32
C SER A 141 10.44 10.05 6.50
N GLY A 142 9.85 11.21 6.76
CA GLY A 142 8.40 11.41 6.78
C GLY A 142 7.99 12.43 5.75
N LYS A 143 6.96 12.09 4.99
CA LYS A 143 6.36 12.96 3.98
C LYS A 143 4.89 13.18 4.28
N LYS A 144 4.50 14.44 4.43
CA LYS A 144 3.10 14.83 4.54
C LYS A 144 2.45 14.65 3.17
N SER A 145 1.40 13.84 3.13
CA SER A 145 0.68 13.49 1.90
C SER A 145 -0.76 13.13 2.22
N GLU A 146 -1.69 13.40 1.33
CA GLU A 146 -3.01 12.77 1.37
C GLU A 146 -2.86 11.30 1.03
N ILE A 147 -3.14 10.45 2.03
CA ILE A 147 -3.05 9.01 1.85
C ILE A 147 -4.10 8.53 0.85
N ASN A 148 -3.65 7.75 -0.12
CA ASN A 148 -4.49 7.12 -1.14
C ASN A 148 -4.01 5.69 -1.44
N VAL A 149 -4.66 5.04 -2.39
CA VAL A 149 -4.34 3.64 -2.74
C VAL A 149 -2.88 3.44 -3.17
N GLU A 150 -2.24 4.43 -3.79
CA GLU A 150 -0.84 4.31 -4.24
C GLU A 150 0.13 4.16 -3.06
N HIS A 151 -0.13 4.85 -1.95
CA HIS A 151 0.66 4.71 -0.73
C HIS A 151 0.53 3.31 -0.11
N LEU A 152 -0.68 2.72 -0.15
CA LEU A 152 -0.89 1.35 0.29
C LEU A 152 -0.19 0.36 -0.65
N MET A 153 -0.35 0.54 -1.95
CA MET A 153 0.33 -0.30 -2.96
C MET A 153 1.85 -0.22 -2.83
N ALA A 154 2.41 0.95 -2.56
CA ALA A 154 3.84 1.13 -2.29
C ALA A 154 4.27 0.39 -1.01
N SER A 155 3.44 0.43 0.03
CA SER A 155 3.71 -0.25 1.30
C SER A 155 3.69 -1.78 1.19
N VAL A 156 2.88 -2.35 0.27
CA VAL A 156 2.79 -3.80 0.03
C VAL A 156 3.69 -4.28 -1.12
N ALA A 157 4.38 -3.39 -1.82
CA ALA A 157 5.24 -3.72 -2.94
C ALA A 157 6.50 -4.49 -2.47
N LEU A 158 6.43 -5.81 -2.50
CA LEU A 158 7.58 -6.66 -2.22
C LEU A 158 8.53 -6.67 -3.41
N PRO A 159 9.83 -6.36 -3.22
CA PRO A 159 10.82 -6.38 -4.29
C PRO A 159 10.80 -7.68 -5.07
N LEU A 160 10.93 -7.60 -6.40
CA LEU A 160 10.89 -8.70 -7.37
C LEU A 160 9.52 -9.37 -7.53
N ILE A 161 8.71 -9.43 -6.49
CA ILE A 161 7.39 -10.11 -6.51
C ILE A 161 6.35 -9.21 -7.13
N PHE A 162 6.20 -8.00 -6.60
CA PHE A 162 5.24 -7.00 -7.09
C PHE A 162 5.93 -5.84 -7.81
N PRO A 163 5.22 -5.16 -8.74
CA PRO A 163 5.79 -3.99 -9.38
C PRO A 163 6.02 -2.86 -8.36
N ALA A 164 7.14 -2.17 -8.52
CA ALA A 164 7.38 -0.95 -7.77
C ALA A 164 6.34 0.12 -8.13
N ILE A 165 5.92 0.89 -7.14
CA ILE A 165 4.93 1.96 -7.29
C ILE A 165 5.65 3.30 -7.35
N THR A 166 5.25 4.13 -8.30
CA THR A 166 5.81 5.48 -8.44
C THR A 166 4.91 6.48 -7.71
N ILE A 167 5.46 7.19 -6.73
CA ILE A 167 4.83 8.30 -6.04
C ILE A 167 5.77 9.50 -6.15
N GLU A 168 5.30 10.63 -6.67
CA GLU A 168 6.11 11.86 -6.84
C GLU A 168 7.45 11.58 -7.54
N GLU A 169 7.42 10.83 -8.64
CA GLU A 169 8.59 10.43 -9.44
C GLU A 169 9.63 9.53 -8.72
N GLN A 170 9.29 8.98 -7.55
CA GLN A 170 10.15 8.06 -6.80
C GLN A 170 9.56 6.64 -6.76
N PHE A 171 10.41 5.63 -6.81
CA PHE A 171 10.03 4.20 -6.76
C PHE A 171 10.04 3.67 -5.32
N TYR A 172 8.93 2.99 -5.00
CA TYR A 172 8.67 2.32 -3.73
C TYR A 172 8.31 0.86 -3.92
#